data_f1a023f421b608334c65dd4af6b787bf
#
_entry.id   f1a023f421b608334c65dd4af6b787bf
#
_cell.length_a   1.000
_cell.length_b   1.000
_cell.length_c   1.000
_cell.angle_alpha   90.00
_cell.angle_beta   90.00
_cell.angle_gamma   90.00
#
_symmetry.space_group_name_H-M   'P 1'
#
loop_
_entity.id
_entity.type
_entity.pdbx_description
1 polymer ?
#
loop_
_entity_poly.entity_id
_entity_poly.type
_entity_poly.pdbx_seq_one_letter_code
_entity_poly.pdbx_strand_id
1 'polypeptide(L)'
;PEVYVLPPLHFGLSPEHMNLCGTITLTPETLMAVMGDILASLKQHGWEKLVILNSHGGNKGFLHGMAQEWKRRYGLEIYVLETMHPIYYNKAQTVMETATDMEVHAGEDETSQMLYEFPETVNMKALENGFDRKIPALPLRRDSWFTKEMNSSGIIGGAHLATREKGEKLTAFMCQNVKTQLNSLED
;
A
#
# COMPACT_ATOMS: atom_id res chain seq x y z
N PRO A 1 7.74 -5.21 22.08
CA PRO A 1 9.06 -5.56 21.57
C PRO A 1 9.90 -4.33 21.29
N GLU A 2 11.21 -4.46 21.34
CA GLU A 2 12.10 -3.43 20.81
C GLU A 2 12.11 -3.54 19.28
N VAL A 3 11.77 -2.46 18.59
CA VAL A 3 11.63 -2.43 17.13
C VAL A 3 12.61 -1.42 16.54
N TYR A 4 13.43 -1.86 15.60
CA TYR A 4 14.29 -0.99 14.81
C TYR A 4 13.67 -0.77 13.43
N VAL A 5 13.55 0.48 13.02
CA VAL A 5 12.94 0.87 11.76
C VAL A 5 14.03 1.20 10.74
N LEU A 6 14.06 0.48 9.63
CA LEU A 6 14.94 0.78 8.50
C LEU A 6 14.34 1.92 7.66
N PRO A 7 15.19 2.66 6.91
CA PRO A 7 14.68 3.59 5.91
C PRO A 7 13.76 2.89 4.91
N PRO A 8 12.67 3.54 4.47
CA PRO A 8 11.74 2.93 3.52
C PRO A 8 12.38 2.76 2.13
N LEU A 9 11.99 1.70 1.43
CA LEU A 9 12.21 1.56 0.00
C LEU A 9 11.11 2.35 -0.72
N HIS A 10 11.49 3.45 -1.35
CA HIS A 10 10.55 4.37 -2.00
C HIS A 10 9.95 3.83 -3.31
N PHE A 11 10.56 2.82 -3.91
CA PHE A 11 10.11 2.20 -5.15
C PHE A 11 9.86 0.71 -4.95
N GLY A 12 8.76 0.24 -5.51
CA GLY A 12 8.35 -1.16 -5.48
C GLY A 12 7.84 -1.62 -6.85
N LEU A 13 6.94 -2.58 -6.84
CA LEU A 13 6.29 -3.12 -8.04
C LEU A 13 5.00 -2.33 -8.30
N SER A 14 4.98 -1.55 -9.36
CA SER A 14 3.82 -0.77 -9.80
C SER A 14 3.61 -0.86 -11.32
N PRO A 15 3.71 -2.07 -11.94
CA PRO A 15 3.55 -2.19 -13.38
C PRO A 15 2.15 -1.79 -13.85
N GLU A 16 1.13 -1.96 -13.03
CA GLU A 16 -0.26 -1.60 -13.28
C GLU A 16 -0.49 -0.10 -13.48
N HIS A 17 0.44 0.73 -12.97
CA HIS A 17 0.36 2.19 -13.09
C HIS A 17 1.26 2.76 -14.21
N MET A 18 1.98 1.94 -14.97
CA MET A 18 2.96 2.39 -15.97
C MET A 18 2.35 3.15 -17.15
N ASN A 19 1.06 3.13 -17.32
CA ASN A 19 0.35 4.00 -18.27
C ASN A 19 -0.01 5.38 -17.70
N LEU A 20 0.38 5.68 -16.45
CA LEU A 20 0.29 6.99 -15.81
C LEU A 20 1.66 7.67 -15.81
N CYS A 21 1.69 8.95 -16.19
CA CYS A 21 2.93 9.74 -16.21
C CYS A 21 3.49 9.90 -14.79
N GLY A 22 4.80 9.71 -14.63
CA GLY A 22 5.49 9.86 -13.34
C GLY A 22 5.61 8.56 -12.54
N THR A 23 4.99 7.47 -12.94
CA THR A 23 5.16 6.17 -12.28
C THR A 23 6.59 5.66 -12.46
N ILE A 24 7.20 5.24 -11.36
CA ILE A 24 8.49 4.52 -11.34
C ILE A 24 8.23 3.15 -10.72
N THR A 25 8.56 2.10 -11.45
CA THR A 25 8.43 0.71 -10.97
C THR A 25 9.77 -0.02 -11.03
N LEU A 26 9.99 -0.92 -10.09
CA LEU A 26 11.04 -1.92 -10.19
C LEU A 26 10.51 -3.15 -10.95
N THR A 27 11.41 -3.96 -11.51
CA THR A 27 11.04 -5.31 -11.93
C THR A 27 11.05 -6.26 -10.73
N PRO A 28 10.33 -7.40 -10.78
CA PRO A 28 10.38 -8.41 -9.72
C PRO A 28 11.80 -8.88 -9.41
N GLU A 29 12.66 -9.05 -10.44
CA GLU A 29 14.05 -9.45 -10.30
C GLU A 29 14.87 -8.40 -9.53
N THR A 30 14.66 -7.12 -9.84
CA THR A 30 15.37 -6.03 -9.14
C THR A 30 14.91 -5.94 -7.68
N LEU A 31 13.62 -5.99 -7.40
CA LEU A 31 13.12 -5.97 -6.03
C LEU A 31 13.61 -7.21 -5.25
N MET A 32 13.63 -8.38 -5.88
CA MET A 32 14.16 -9.61 -5.29
C MET A 32 15.65 -9.47 -4.93
N ALA A 33 16.46 -8.86 -5.79
CA ALA A 33 17.88 -8.63 -5.55
C ALA A 33 18.09 -7.65 -4.38
N VAL A 34 17.41 -6.51 -4.38
CA VAL A 34 17.49 -5.50 -3.31
C VAL A 34 17.09 -6.11 -1.95
N MET A 35 15.95 -6.80 -1.91
CA MET A 35 15.51 -7.49 -0.68
C MET A 35 16.49 -8.57 -0.25
N GLY A 36 17.06 -9.32 -1.20
CA GLY A 36 18.06 -10.33 -0.95
C GLY A 36 19.30 -9.78 -0.24
N ASP A 37 19.83 -8.67 -0.70
CA ASP A 37 21.00 -8.03 -0.10
C ASP A 37 20.71 -7.47 1.31
N ILE A 38 19.51 -6.90 1.52
CA ILE A 38 19.07 -6.43 2.84
C ILE A 38 18.95 -7.62 3.81
N LEU A 39 18.28 -8.70 3.41
CA LEU A 39 18.07 -9.87 4.24
C LEU A 39 19.39 -10.58 4.61
N ALA A 40 20.30 -10.69 3.63
CA ALA A 40 21.64 -11.25 3.85
C ALA A 40 22.42 -10.41 4.88
N SER A 41 22.37 -9.10 4.76
CA SER A 41 23.03 -8.17 5.67
C SER A 41 22.46 -8.27 7.09
N LEU A 42 21.13 -8.27 7.23
CA LEU A 42 20.45 -8.43 8.52
C LEU A 42 20.84 -9.76 9.18
N LYS A 43 20.82 -10.85 8.41
CA LYS A 43 21.22 -12.17 8.95
C LYS A 43 22.67 -12.20 9.40
N GLN A 44 23.58 -11.62 8.63
CA GLN A 44 25.01 -11.53 8.99
C GLN A 44 25.21 -10.78 10.31
N HIS A 45 24.37 -9.82 10.62
CA HIS A 45 24.44 -9.02 11.85
C HIS A 45 23.60 -9.61 13.00
N GLY A 46 23.13 -10.84 12.88
CA GLY A 46 22.47 -11.57 13.98
C GLY A 46 20.98 -11.29 14.15
N TRP A 47 20.34 -10.59 13.20
CA TRP A 47 18.88 -10.44 13.23
C TRP A 47 18.21 -11.79 12.95
N GLU A 48 17.09 -12.02 13.61
CA GLU A 48 16.33 -13.29 13.50
C GLU A 48 14.93 -13.06 12.91
N LYS A 49 14.33 -11.88 13.16
CA LYS A 49 12.98 -11.55 12.74
C LYS A 49 13.00 -10.26 11.90
N LEU A 50 12.18 -10.23 10.84
CA LEU A 50 11.93 -9.05 10.02
C LEU A 50 10.45 -8.88 9.78
N VAL A 51 9.95 -7.67 9.97
CA VAL A 51 8.61 -7.27 9.53
C VAL A 51 8.75 -6.37 8.31
N ILE A 52 8.15 -6.77 7.21
CA ILE A 52 8.01 -5.95 6.01
C ILE A 52 6.67 -5.23 6.11
N LEU A 53 6.71 -3.92 6.35
CA LEU A 53 5.50 -3.09 6.35
C LEU A 53 5.19 -2.69 4.92
N ASN A 54 4.16 -3.28 4.33
CA ASN A 54 3.74 -3.01 2.96
C ASN A 54 2.58 -2.02 2.93
N SER A 55 2.76 -0.94 2.17
CA SER A 55 1.74 0.10 1.94
C SER A 55 1.25 0.18 0.49
N HIS A 56 1.64 -0.78 -0.37
CA HIS A 56 1.25 -0.75 -1.79
C HIS A 56 0.74 -2.12 -2.25
N GLY A 57 -0.47 -2.11 -2.87
CA GLY A 57 -1.14 -3.32 -3.33
C GLY A 57 -0.35 -4.13 -4.35
N GLY A 58 0.36 -3.47 -5.28
CA GLY A 58 1.19 -4.11 -6.31
C GLY A 58 2.30 -5.00 -5.77
N ASN A 59 2.81 -4.70 -4.56
CA ASN A 59 3.85 -5.52 -3.92
C ASN A 59 3.31 -6.79 -3.29
N LYS A 60 2.03 -6.84 -2.94
CA LYS A 60 1.44 -7.84 -2.04
C LYS A 60 1.71 -9.28 -2.49
N GLY A 61 1.35 -9.60 -3.73
CA GLY A 61 1.54 -10.96 -4.27
C GLY A 61 2.99 -11.42 -4.25
N PHE A 62 3.91 -10.52 -4.59
CA PHE A 62 5.34 -10.78 -4.59
C PHE A 62 5.88 -11.02 -3.17
N LEU A 63 5.60 -10.12 -2.23
CA LEU A 63 6.12 -10.19 -0.86
C LEU A 63 5.65 -11.46 -0.14
N HIS A 64 4.36 -11.77 -0.21
CA HIS A 64 3.81 -12.98 0.40
C HIS A 64 4.34 -14.25 -0.26
N GLY A 65 4.47 -14.27 -1.60
CA GLY A 65 5.03 -15.41 -2.33
C GLY A 65 6.51 -15.66 -2.01
N MET A 66 7.28 -14.60 -1.75
CA MET A 66 8.70 -14.71 -1.47
C MET A 66 9.06 -14.97 -0.01
N ALA A 67 8.19 -14.68 0.93
CA ALA A 67 8.48 -14.77 2.36
C ALA A 67 9.02 -16.15 2.77
N GLN A 68 8.42 -17.24 2.27
CA GLN A 68 8.84 -18.61 2.57
C GLN A 68 10.20 -18.94 1.94
N GLU A 69 10.45 -18.48 0.69
CA GLU A 69 11.75 -18.67 0.04
C GLU A 69 12.85 -17.89 0.73
N TRP A 70 12.59 -16.69 1.18
CA TRP A 70 13.54 -15.90 1.95
C TRP A 70 13.85 -16.52 3.31
N LYS A 71 12.84 -17.07 4.00
CA LYS A 71 13.07 -17.86 5.23
C LYS A 71 14.02 -19.03 4.95
N ARG A 72 13.74 -19.81 3.89
CA ARG A 72 14.58 -20.94 3.50
C ARG A 72 16.01 -20.52 3.18
N ARG A 73 16.20 -19.42 2.49
CA ARG A 73 17.51 -18.94 2.02
C ARG A 73 18.33 -18.27 3.12
N TYR A 74 17.71 -17.45 3.94
CA TYR A 74 18.41 -16.60 4.91
C TYR A 74 18.19 -17.04 6.37
N GLY A 75 17.26 -17.95 6.64
CA GLY A 75 16.96 -18.39 8.01
C GLY A 75 16.36 -17.30 8.91
N LEU A 76 15.73 -16.27 8.31
CA LEU A 76 15.01 -15.20 9.01
C LEU A 76 13.54 -15.56 9.13
N GLU A 77 12.92 -15.22 10.25
CA GLU A 77 11.47 -15.18 10.35
C GLU A 77 10.96 -13.89 9.69
N ILE A 78 10.12 -14.04 8.66
CA ILE A 78 9.65 -12.92 7.87
C ILE A 78 8.14 -12.81 7.98
N TYR A 79 7.70 -11.63 8.40
CA TYR A 79 6.30 -11.25 8.48
C TYR A 79 6.04 -10.17 7.44
N VAL A 80 4.97 -10.30 6.66
CA VAL A 80 4.48 -9.24 5.76
C VAL A 80 3.23 -8.66 6.38
N LEU A 81 3.32 -7.39 6.76
CA LEU A 81 2.26 -6.65 7.40
C LEU A 81 1.69 -5.63 6.42
N GLU A 82 0.40 -5.75 6.13
CA GLU A 82 -0.30 -4.83 5.25
C GLU A 82 -0.85 -3.65 6.06
N THR A 83 -0.51 -2.41 5.67
CA THR A 83 -1.08 -1.21 6.31
C THR A 83 -2.59 -1.17 6.14
N MET A 84 -3.08 -1.54 4.96
CA MET A 84 -4.51 -1.65 4.63
C MET A 84 -5.00 -3.10 4.79
N HIS A 85 -5.03 -3.57 6.02
CA HIS A 85 -5.55 -4.89 6.40
C HIS A 85 -7.09 -4.85 6.57
N PRO A 86 -7.83 -5.96 6.49
CA PRO A 86 -9.28 -6.00 6.75
C PRO A 86 -9.73 -5.31 8.05
N ILE A 87 -8.93 -5.40 9.12
CA ILE A 87 -9.20 -4.68 10.39
C ILE A 87 -9.20 -3.16 10.18
N TYR A 88 -8.29 -2.64 9.36
CA TYR A 88 -8.27 -1.23 8.96
C TYR A 88 -9.53 -0.89 8.16
N TYR A 89 -9.85 -1.65 7.12
CA TYR A 89 -11.01 -1.38 6.26
C TYR A 89 -12.33 -1.38 7.01
N ASN A 90 -12.51 -2.26 7.98
CA ASN A 90 -13.71 -2.26 8.82
C ASN A 90 -13.89 -0.94 9.60
N LYS A 91 -12.80 -0.32 10.03
CA LYS A 91 -12.83 1.00 10.67
C LYS A 91 -12.97 2.12 9.64
N ALA A 92 -12.22 2.06 8.53
CA ALA A 92 -12.27 3.05 7.47
C ALA A 92 -13.70 3.24 6.95
N GLN A 93 -14.46 2.16 6.78
CA GLN A 93 -15.85 2.22 6.33
C GLN A 93 -16.78 3.03 7.26
N THR A 94 -16.38 3.27 8.53
CA THR A 94 -17.16 4.12 9.43
C THR A 94 -17.01 5.62 9.17
N VAL A 95 -16.03 6.01 8.35
CA VAL A 95 -15.69 7.40 8.02
C VAL A 95 -15.83 7.71 6.53
N MET A 96 -15.64 6.69 5.69
CA MET A 96 -15.71 6.82 4.23
C MET A 96 -17.15 6.70 3.74
N GLU A 97 -17.42 7.39 2.64
CA GLU A 97 -18.69 7.29 1.90
C GLU A 97 -18.58 6.23 0.79
N THR A 98 -17.38 6.09 0.21
CA THR A 98 -17.10 5.03 -0.76
C THR A 98 -16.97 3.69 -0.06
N ALA A 99 -17.59 2.65 -0.60
CA ALA A 99 -17.41 1.29 -0.10
C ALA A 99 -15.95 0.84 -0.25
N THR A 100 -15.38 0.21 0.77
CA THR A 100 -13.94 -0.12 0.80
C THR A 100 -13.51 -1.10 -0.29
N ASP A 101 -14.40 -1.94 -0.80
CA ASP A 101 -14.16 -2.83 -1.93
C ASP A 101 -14.13 -2.10 -3.29
N MET A 102 -14.55 -0.84 -3.32
CA MET A 102 -14.49 0.05 -4.49
C MET A 102 -13.28 1.00 -4.45
N GLU A 103 -12.51 0.99 -3.38
CA GLU A 103 -11.30 1.81 -3.19
C GLU A 103 -10.08 1.00 -3.64
N VAL A 104 -9.57 1.28 -4.82
CA VAL A 104 -8.46 0.52 -5.42
C VAL A 104 -7.21 1.36 -5.63
N HIS A 105 -7.37 2.62 -6.08
CA HIS A 105 -6.24 3.50 -6.37
C HIS A 105 -6.63 4.98 -6.34
N ALA A 106 -5.88 5.78 -5.58
CA ALA A 106 -6.04 7.22 -5.46
C ALA A 106 -7.48 7.66 -5.16
N GLY A 107 -8.25 6.85 -4.44
CA GLY A 107 -9.65 7.09 -4.11
C GLY A 107 -9.86 8.02 -2.90
N GLU A 108 -10.99 7.85 -2.22
CA GLU A 108 -11.34 8.65 -1.05
C GLU A 108 -10.35 8.46 0.10
N ASP A 109 -9.92 7.21 0.33
CA ASP A 109 -8.98 6.85 1.39
C ASP A 109 -7.63 7.54 1.20
N GLU A 110 -6.93 7.19 0.13
CA GLU A 110 -5.57 7.69 -0.14
C GLU A 110 -5.55 9.20 -0.33
N THR A 111 -6.53 9.77 -1.05
CA THR A 111 -6.63 11.22 -1.24
C THR A 111 -6.88 11.94 0.08
N SER A 112 -7.71 11.38 0.98
CA SER A 112 -7.92 11.97 2.31
C SER A 112 -6.66 11.96 3.14
N GLN A 113 -5.90 10.86 3.13
CA GLN A 113 -4.62 10.77 3.84
C GLN A 113 -3.62 11.79 3.29
N MET A 114 -3.52 11.95 1.98
CA MET A 114 -2.65 12.97 1.36
C MET A 114 -3.10 14.40 1.72
N LEU A 115 -4.39 14.67 1.79
CA LEU A 115 -4.91 15.97 2.26
C LEU A 115 -4.56 16.26 3.72
N TYR A 116 -4.40 15.23 4.54
CA TYR A 116 -4.00 15.37 5.94
C TYR A 116 -2.49 15.55 6.09
N GLU A 117 -1.70 14.67 5.47
CA GLU A 117 -0.24 14.61 5.66
C GLU A 117 0.53 15.61 4.77
N PHE A 118 0.11 15.79 3.51
CA PHE A 118 0.81 16.58 2.50
C PHE A 118 -0.17 17.38 1.63
N PRO A 119 -1.00 18.28 2.22
CA PRO A 119 -2.09 18.98 1.51
C PRO A 119 -1.61 19.80 0.31
N GLU A 120 -0.38 20.30 0.34
CA GLU A 120 0.22 21.08 -0.75
C GLU A 120 0.48 20.26 -2.02
N THR A 121 0.48 18.93 -1.92
CA THR A 121 0.68 18.03 -3.06
C THR A 121 -0.62 17.63 -3.75
N VAL A 122 -1.77 17.96 -3.15
CA VAL A 122 -3.09 17.53 -3.64
C VAL A 122 -3.77 18.68 -4.39
N ASN A 123 -4.06 18.46 -5.67
CA ASN A 123 -4.78 19.41 -6.51
C ASN A 123 -6.27 19.04 -6.64
N MET A 124 -7.08 19.37 -5.63
CA MET A 124 -8.53 19.10 -5.66
C MET A 124 -9.27 19.79 -6.83
N LYS A 125 -8.74 20.91 -7.37
CA LYS A 125 -9.34 21.58 -8.55
C LYS A 125 -9.28 20.71 -9.80
N ALA A 126 -8.30 19.80 -9.89
CA ALA A 126 -8.24 18.84 -10.99
C ALA A 126 -9.44 17.89 -11.00
N LEU A 127 -10.04 17.61 -9.84
CA LEU A 127 -11.24 16.78 -9.71
C LEU A 127 -12.53 17.52 -10.13
N GLU A 128 -12.52 18.86 -10.09
CA GLU A 128 -13.67 19.69 -10.51
C GLU A 128 -13.74 19.81 -12.04
N ASN A 129 -12.62 19.73 -12.74
CA ASN A 129 -12.43 20.05 -14.16
C ASN A 129 -12.46 18.83 -15.10
N GLY A 130 -13.33 17.86 -14.87
CA GLY A 130 -13.53 16.77 -15.83
C GLY A 130 -12.95 15.41 -15.41
N PHE A 131 -12.76 15.22 -14.16
CA PHE A 131 -12.47 13.92 -13.58
C PHE A 131 -13.64 12.93 -13.80
N ASP A 132 -13.33 11.74 -14.27
CA ASP A 132 -14.31 10.66 -14.39
C ASP A 132 -14.66 10.11 -13.01
N ARG A 133 -15.85 10.45 -12.51
CA ARG A 133 -16.36 10.03 -11.20
C ARG A 133 -16.93 8.61 -11.20
N LYS A 134 -16.89 7.92 -12.33
CA LYS A 134 -17.36 6.55 -12.43
C LYS A 134 -16.37 5.64 -11.71
N ILE A 135 -16.85 4.95 -10.69
CA ILE A 135 -16.10 3.87 -10.03
C ILE A 135 -16.38 2.60 -10.83
N PRO A 136 -15.40 2.07 -11.57
CA PRO A 136 -15.62 0.87 -12.36
C PRO A 136 -15.74 -0.35 -11.45
N ALA A 137 -16.62 -1.29 -11.81
CA ALA A 137 -16.58 -2.61 -11.21
C ALA A 137 -15.26 -3.31 -11.59
N LEU A 138 -14.55 -3.82 -10.59
CA LEU A 138 -13.35 -4.60 -10.88
C LEU A 138 -13.73 -5.85 -11.66
N PRO A 139 -13.02 -6.15 -12.76
CA PRO A 139 -13.26 -7.36 -13.51
C PRO A 139 -12.91 -8.57 -12.64
N LEU A 140 -13.91 -9.30 -12.23
CA LEU A 140 -13.73 -10.57 -11.54
C LEU A 140 -12.85 -11.49 -12.41
N ARG A 141 -11.63 -11.80 -11.98
CA ARG A 141 -10.66 -12.72 -12.62
C ARG A 141 -9.74 -12.13 -13.69
N ARG A 142 -9.61 -10.83 -13.83
CA ARG A 142 -8.56 -10.25 -14.67
C ARG A 142 -7.39 -9.79 -13.78
N ASP A 143 -6.36 -10.60 -13.67
CA ASP A 143 -5.17 -10.31 -12.86
C ASP A 143 -4.18 -9.38 -13.56
N SER A 144 -4.36 -9.14 -14.87
CA SER A 144 -3.52 -8.26 -15.67
C SER A 144 -4.33 -7.07 -16.22
N TRP A 145 -4.07 -5.89 -15.69
CA TRP A 145 -4.74 -4.65 -16.10
C TRP A 145 -3.83 -3.44 -15.88
N PHE A 146 -4.10 -2.38 -16.62
CA PHE A 146 -3.52 -1.07 -16.35
C PHE A 146 -4.57 -0.13 -15.79
N THR A 147 -4.16 0.79 -14.93
CA THR A 147 -5.06 1.72 -14.24
C THR A 147 -5.95 2.50 -15.20
N LYS A 148 -5.41 3.00 -16.32
CA LYS A 148 -6.22 3.72 -17.34
C LYS A 148 -7.22 2.84 -18.11
N GLU A 149 -7.07 1.53 -18.08
CA GLU A 149 -8.09 0.63 -18.65
C GLU A 149 -9.33 0.54 -17.75
N MET A 150 -9.13 0.79 -16.45
CA MET A 150 -10.19 0.81 -15.46
C MET A 150 -10.87 2.18 -15.39
N ASN A 151 -10.06 3.25 -15.38
CA ASN A 151 -10.54 4.63 -15.34
C ASN A 151 -9.54 5.55 -16.06
N SER A 152 -10.01 6.36 -17.01
CA SER A 152 -9.17 7.24 -17.82
C SER A 152 -8.44 8.32 -17.01
N SER A 153 -9.00 8.72 -15.87
CA SER A 153 -8.37 9.66 -14.94
C SER A 153 -7.21 9.05 -14.16
N GLY A 154 -7.12 7.71 -14.10
CA GLY A 154 -6.18 7.00 -13.24
C GLY A 154 -6.67 6.79 -11.81
N ILE A 155 -7.82 7.33 -11.43
CA ILE A 155 -8.40 7.20 -10.10
C ILE A 155 -9.44 6.08 -10.11
N ILE A 156 -9.32 5.14 -9.17
CA ILE A 156 -10.28 4.05 -8.98
C ILE A 156 -10.76 4.09 -7.54
N GLY A 157 -11.76 4.93 -7.29
CA GLY A 157 -12.30 5.22 -5.97
C GLY A 157 -13.00 6.58 -5.90
N GLY A 158 -13.43 6.97 -4.72
CA GLY A 158 -14.21 8.18 -4.46
C GLY A 158 -13.38 9.42 -4.12
N ALA A 159 -12.30 9.73 -4.83
CA ALA A 159 -11.39 10.84 -4.50
C ALA A 159 -12.08 12.20 -4.29
N HIS A 160 -13.21 12.46 -4.98
CA HIS A 160 -14.00 13.70 -4.81
C HIS A 160 -14.71 13.82 -3.46
N LEU A 161 -14.80 12.72 -2.70
CA LEU A 161 -15.36 12.66 -1.36
C LEU A 161 -14.30 12.84 -0.27
N ALA A 162 -13.02 12.91 -0.67
CA ALA A 162 -11.91 13.03 0.24
C ALA A 162 -11.92 14.34 1.04
N THR A 163 -11.61 14.26 2.31
CA THR A 163 -11.40 15.43 3.17
C THR A 163 -10.21 15.24 4.11
N ARG A 164 -9.65 16.35 4.56
CA ARG A 164 -8.55 16.34 5.53
C ARG A 164 -8.95 15.66 6.85
N GLU A 165 -10.17 15.88 7.31
CA GLU A 165 -10.71 15.32 8.56
C GLU A 165 -10.87 13.79 8.47
N LYS A 166 -11.26 13.27 7.30
CA LYS A 166 -11.25 11.83 7.03
C LYS A 166 -9.82 11.29 7.07
N GLY A 167 -8.88 11.98 6.42
CA GLY A 167 -7.47 11.61 6.39
C GLY A 167 -6.86 11.46 7.78
N GLU A 168 -7.12 12.40 8.69
CA GLU A 168 -6.66 12.33 10.08
C GLU A 168 -7.15 11.05 10.78
N LYS A 169 -8.43 10.71 10.63
CA LYS A 169 -9.00 9.50 11.22
C LYS A 169 -8.45 8.22 10.58
N LEU A 170 -8.34 8.20 9.25
CA LEU A 170 -7.85 7.06 8.49
C LEU A 170 -6.38 6.77 8.81
N THR A 171 -5.53 7.80 8.88
CA THR A 171 -4.13 7.67 9.32
C THR A 171 -4.05 7.12 10.76
N ALA A 172 -4.89 7.63 11.67
CA ALA A 172 -4.93 7.12 13.04
C ALA A 172 -5.35 5.63 13.10
N PHE A 173 -6.33 5.22 12.29
CA PHE A 173 -6.76 3.81 12.19
C PHE A 173 -5.66 2.92 11.63
N MET A 174 -4.92 3.38 10.61
CA MET A 174 -3.79 2.67 10.03
C MET A 174 -2.67 2.49 11.07
N CYS A 175 -2.27 3.54 11.77
CA CYS A 175 -1.27 3.47 12.84
C CYS A 175 -1.69 2.49 13.96
N GLN A 176 -2.97 2.53 14.37
CA GLN A 176 -3.48 1.61 15.37
C GLN A 176 -3.50 0.16 14.88
N ASN A 177 -3.82 -0.07 13.61
CA ASN A 177 -3.78 -1.40 12.99
C ASN A 177 -2.35 -1.97 12.98
N VAL A 178 -1.37 -1.17 12.52
CA VAL A 178 0.05 -1.55 12.53
C VAL A 178 0.52 -1.89 13.94
N LYS A 179 0.23 -1.02 14.92
CA LYS A 179 0.58 -1.25 16.32
C LYS A 179 -0.02 -2.54 16.88
N THR A 180 -1.29 -2.81 16.57
CA THR A 180 -1.96 -4.04 17.04
C THR A 180 -1.30 -5.29 16.46
N GLN A 181 -0.96 -5.27 15.18
CA GLN A 181 -0.30 -6.40 14.52
C GLN A 181 1.14 -6.60 15.04
N LEU A 182 1.91 -5.52 15.26
CA LEU A 182 3.26 -5.63 15.83
C LEU A 182 3.23 -6.19 17.24
N ASN A 183 2.26 -5.80 18.06
CA ASN A 183 2.14 -6.34 19.43
C ASN A 183 1.79 -7.83 19.44
N SER A 184 1.12 -8.35 18.41
CA SER A 184 0.81 -9.79 18.31
C SER A 184 2.02 -10.66 17.94
N LEU A 185 3.16 -10.06 17.60
CA LEU A 185 4.41 -10.79 17.33
C LEU A 185 5.20 -11.16 18.59
N GLU A 186 4.75 -10.76 19.78
CA GLU A 186 5.40 -11.06 21.07
C GLU A 186 5.05 -12.45 21.60
N ASP A 187 3.99 -13.06 21.10
CA ASP A 187 3.50 -14.38 21.49
C ASP A 187 4.06 -15.47 20.54
#